data_b5e02c59c63927fd4e89273da128c47c
#
_entry.id   b5e02c59c63927fd4e89273da128c47c
#
_cell.length_a   1.000
_cell.length_b   1.000
_cell.length_c   1.000
_cell.angle_alpha   90.00
_cell.angle_beta   90.00
_cell.angle_gamma   90.00
#
_symmetry.space_group_name_H-M   'P 1'
#
loop_
_entity.id
_entity.type
_entity.pdbx_description
1 polymer ?
#
loop_
_entity_poly.entity_id
_entity_poly.type
_entity_poly.pdbx_seq_one_letter_code
_entity_poly.pdbx_strand_id
1 'polypeptide(L)'
;SGQLNRLVDEVVPQAHRPAGNPAKRVFQALRIEVNGELDKLAGTLPQIANHLAVGGRLVVESYHSLEDKTVKTFMNQGLKADVPADMPVIPPDMMPFFKELTRGAIKAAEEEIAMNPRSASVRLRAVELTRPIPERWRKRFDQGNDYASMKRQGRRG
;
A
#
# COMPACT_ATOMS: atom_id res chain seq x y z
N SER A 1 -9.33 15.15 -23.38
CA SER A 1 -9.75 15.08 -21.94
C SER A 1 -11.13 15.70 -21.70
N GLY A 2 -11.52 16.77 -22.42
CA GLY A 2 -12.82 17.44 -22.25
C GLY A 2 -14.04 16.57 -22.58
N GLN A 3 -13.94 15.74 -23.61
CA GLN A 3 -15.02 14.80 -23.98
C GLN A 3 -15.26 13.74 -22.90
N LEU A 4 -14.18 13.18 -22.32
CA LEU A 4 -14.30 12.20 -21.24
C LEU A 4 -14.90 12.82 -19.97
N ASN A 5 -14.53 14.08 -19.66
CA ASN A 5 -15.15 14.79 -18.53
C ASN A 5 -16.67 14.93 -18.71
N ARG A 6 -17.13 15.37 -19.91
CA ARG A 6 -18.57 15.49 -20.20
C ARG A 6 -19.28 14.13 -20.08
N LEU A 7 -18.71 13.08 -20.65
CA LEU A 7 -19.28 11.74 -20.59
C LEU A 7 -19.40 11.23 -19.14
N VAL A 8 -18.39 11.48 -18.30
CA VAL A 8 -18.43 11.11 -16.87
C VAL A 8 -19.49 11.93 -16.13
N ASP A 9 -19.62 13.23 -16.46
CA ASP A 9 -20.64 14.09 -15.86
C ASP A 9 -22.07 13.68 -16.25
N GLU A 10 -22.26 13.14 -17.45
CA GLU A 10 -23.56 12.63 -17.91
C GLU A 10 -23.94 11.31 -17.23
N VAL A 11 -22.96 10.40 -17.03
CA VAL A 11 -23.22 9.03 -16.57
C VAL A 11 -23.24 8.91 -15.04
N VAL A 12 -22.46 9.73 -14.31
CA VAL A 12 -22.38 9.63 -12.85
C VAL A 12 -23.49 10.46 -12.17
N PRO A 13 -24.45 9.79 -11.49
CA PRO A 13 -25.54 10.49 -10.78
C PRO A 13 -25.00 11.43 -9.72
N GLN A 14 -25.63 12.60 -9.55
CA GLN A 14 -25.21 13.62 -8.57
C GLN A 14 -25.11 13.09 -7.13
N ALA A 15 -26.02 12.19 -6.74
CA ALA A 15 -26.03 11.56 -5.41
C ALA A 15 -24.77 10.71 -5.11
N HIS A 16 -24.06 10.26 -6.14
CA HIS A 16 -22.85 9.44 -6.01
C HIS A 16 -21.56 10.20 -6.33
N ARG A 17 -21.65 11.52 -6.56
CA ARG A 17 -20.49 12.37 -6.83
C ARG A 17 -19.72 12.64 -5.55
N PRO A 18 -18.44 12.25 -5.47
CA PRO A 18 -17.58 12.69 -4.38
C PRO A 18 -17.38 14.21 -4.45
N ALA A 19 -16.98 14.80 -3.33
CA ALA A 19 -16.56 16.20 -3.33
C ALA A 19 -15.45 16.41 -4.38
N GLY A 20 -15.71 17.26 -5.39
CA GLY A 20 -14.82 17.54 -6.52
C GLY A 20 -15.24 16.91 -7.85
N ASN A 21 -14.37 17.03 -8.86
CA ASN A 21 -14.66 16.54 -10.22
C ASN A 21 -14.66 14.99 -10.26
N PRO A 22 -15.78 14.33 -10.60
CA PRO A 22 -15.89 12.87 -10.65
C PRO A 22 -14.95 12.24 -11.68
N ALA A 23 -14.61 12.95 -12.76
CA ALA A 23 -13.67 12.48 -13.77
C ALA A 23 -12.25 12.27 -13.21
N LYS A 24 -11.87 12.96 -12.13
CA LYS A 24 -10.55 12.78 -11.49
C LYS A 24 -10.30 11.33 -11.08
N ARG A 25 -11.32 10.64 -10.56
CA ARG A 25 -11.22 9.21 -10.19
C ARG A 25 -11.09 8.31 -11.42
N VAL A 26 -11.82 8.62 -12.49
CA VAL A 26 -11.74 7.86 -13.75
C VAL A 26 -10.35 8.00 -14.36
N PHE A 27 -9.82 9.22 -14.45
CA PHE A 27 -8.46 9.46 -14.94
C PHE A 27 -7.40 8.77 -14.07
N GLN A 28 -7.56 8.81 -12.75
CA GLN A 28 -6.66 8.11 -11.83
C GLN A 28 -6.70 6.60 -12.06
N ALA A 29 -7.89 6.01 -12.20
CA ALA A 29 -8.05 4.58 -12.44
C ALA A 29 -7.40 4.16 -13.78
N LEU A 30 -7.60 4.93 -14.84
CA LEU A 30 -6.97 4.69 -16.15
C LEU A 30 -5.44 4.78 -16.05
N ARG A 31 -4.91 5.80 -15.36
CA ARG A 31 -3.46 5.95 -15.18
C ARG A 31 -2.85 4.76 -14.43
N ILE A 32 -3.48 4.33 -13.33
CA ILE A 32 -3.03 3.19 -12.53
C ILE A 32 -3.03 1.92 -13.38
N GLU A 33 -4.09 1.68 -14.14
CA GLU A 33 -4.21 0.48 -14.98
C GLU A 33 -3.18 0.46 -16.11
N VAL A 34 -3.07 1.56 -16.86
CA VAL A 34 -2.13 1.67 -18.00
C VAL A 34 -0.68 1.57 -17.55
N ASN A 35 -0.32 2.19 -16.43
CA ASN A 35 1.05 2.19 -15.93
C ASN A 35 1.40 0.98 -15.07
N GLY A 36 0.43 0.20 -14.61
CA GLY A 36 0.62 -0.91 -13.68
C GLY A 36 1.26 -0.46 -12.35
N GLU A 37 0.95 0.76 -11.90
CA GLU A 37 1.61 1.41 -10.75
C GLU A 37 1.49 0.59 -9.47
N LEU A 38 0.30 0.06 -9.18
CA LEU A 38 0.07 -0.72 -7.96
C LEU A 38 0.75 -2.09 -7.99
N ASP A 39 0.78 -2.74 -9.16
CA ASP A 39 1.44 -4.03 -9.31
C ASP A 39 2.96 -3.89 -9.17
N LYS A 40 3.53 -2.82 -9.75
CA LYS A 40 4.94 -2.48 -9.56
C LYS A 40 5.28 -2.19 -8.10
N LEU A 41 4.46 -1.39 -7.41
CA LEU A 41 4.64 -1.09 -6.00
C LEU A 41 4.57 -2.37 -5.15
N ALA A 42 3.56 -3.20 -5.37
CA ALA A 42 3.38 -4.46 -4.64
C ALA A 42 4.53 -5.45 -4.86
N GLY A 43 5.12 -5.48 -6.07
CA GLY A 43 6.28 -6.32 -6.38
C GLY A 43 7.60 -5.76 -5.85
N THR A 44 7.74 -4.43 -5.78
CA THR A 44 9.00 -3.78 -5.37
C THR A 44 9.19 -3.80 -3.86
N LEU A 45 8.14 -3.57 -3.06
CA LEU A 45 8.21 -3.53 -1.59
C LEU A 45 8.85 -4.80 -0.97
N PRO A 46 8.42 -6.01 -1.37
CA PRO A 46 9.04 -7.24 -0.88
C PRO A 46 10.53 -7.36 -1.24
N GLN A 47 10.89 -6.98 -2.46
CA GLN A 47 12.28 -7.02 -2.92
C GLN A 47 13.17 -6.07 -2.11
N ILE A 48 12.71 -4.83 -1.86
CA ILE A 48 13.43 -3.90 -1.00
C ILE A 48 13.61 -4.50 0.40
N ALA A 49 12.57 -5.08 0.97
CA ALA A 49 12.65 -5.69 2.30
C ALA A 49 13.68 -6.81 2.39
N ASN A 50 13.79 -7.65 1.35
CA ASN A 50 14.78 -8.73 1.30
C ASN A 50 16.25 -8.23 1.27
N HIS A 51 16.45 -6.97 0.89
CA HIS A 51 17.77 -6.33 0.86
C HIS A 51 18.08 -5.49 2.10
N LEU A 52 17.12 -5.37 3.04
CA LEU A 52 17.38 -4.67 4.30
C LEU A 52 18.26 -5.51 5.23
N ALA A 53 19.26 -4.87 5.82
CA ALA A 53 19.95 -5.41 6.99
C ALA A 53 19.04 -5.29 8.23
N VAL A 54 19.29 -6.13 9.25
CA VAL A 54 18.66 -5.96 10.57
C VAL A 54 19.01 -4.58 11.13
N GLY A 55 18.02 -3.86 11.63
CA GLY A 55 18.11 -2.44 12.00
C GLY A 55 17.85 -1.48 10.85
N GLY A 56 17.77 -1.96 9.61
CA GLY A 56 17.40 -1.19 8.42
C GLY A 56 15.95 -0.72 8.47
N ARG A 57 15.67 0.43 7.87
CA ARG A 57 14.35 1.07 7.89
C ARG A 57 13.79 1.18 6.49
N LEU A 58 12.53 0.81 6.33
CA LEU A 58 11.75 1.03 5.12
C LEU A 58 10.76 2.17 5.37
N VAL A 59 10.95 3.26 4.64
CA VAL A 59 10.07 4.43 4.69
C VAL A 59 9.40 4.59 3.33
N VAL A 60 8.08 4.70 3.31
CA VAL A 60 7.30 4.80 2.08
C VAL A 60 6.31 5.94 2.19
N GLU A 61 6.29 6.80 1.18
CA GLU A 61 5.28 7.81 0.97
C GLU A 61 4.30 7.36 -0.10
N SER A 62 3.02 7.54 0.17
CA SER A 62 1.91 7.24 -0.73
C SER A 62 1.08 8.50 -0.95
N TYR A 63 0.65 8.73 -2.19
CA TYR A 63 -0.10 9.93 -2.56
C TYR A 63 -1.59 9.68 -2.78
N HIS A 64 -2.03 8.43 -2.75
CA HIS A 64 -3.43 8.06 -2.79
C HIS A 64 -3.74 6.79 -1.97
N SER A 65 -5.03 6.59 -1.70
CA SER A 65 -5.51 5.54 -0.79
C SER A 65 -5.18 4.11 -1.23
N LEU A 66 -5.09 3.84 -2.53
CA LEU A 66 -4.77 2.51 -3.04
C LEU A 66 -3.30 2.16 -2.83
N GLU A 67 -2.39 3.13 -3.06
CA GLU A 67 -0.97 2.97 -2.72
C GLU A 67 -0.81 2.73 -1.21
N ASP A 68 -1.41 3.58 -0.37
CA ASP A 68 -1.35 3.45 1.09
C ASP A 68 -1.87 2.09 1.56
N LYS A 69 -2.97 1.60 0.95
CA LYS A 69 -3.51 0.27 1.24
C LYS A 69 -2.51 -0.83 0.89
N THR A 70 -1.83 -0.73 -0.26
CA THR A 70 -0.81 -1.68 -0.71
C THR A 70 0.36 -1.70 0.27
N VAL A 71 0.91 -0.53 0.63
CA VAL A 71 2.00 -0.39 1.59
C VAL A 71 1.60 -0.95 2.97
N LYS A 72 0.44 -0.56 3.50
CA LYS A 72 -0.08 -1.05 4.77
C LYS A 72 -0.24 -2.58 4.77
N THR A 73 -0.79 -3.14 3.69
CA THR A 73 -0.97 -4.59 3.57
C THR A 73 0.37 -5.32 3.60
N PHE A 74 1.37 -4.81 2.87
CA PHE A 74 2.71 -5.37 2.87
C PHE A 74 3.35 -5.28 4.27
N MET A 75 3.39 -4.10 4.89
CA MET A 75 4.02 -3.91 6.20
C MET A 75 3.36 -4.77 7.28
N ASN A 76 2.04 -4.95 7.25
CA ASN A 76 1.30 -5.78 8.20
C ASN A 76 1.72 -7.26 8.16
N GLN A 77 2.25 -7.76 7.05
CA GLN A 77 2.75 -9.14 6.97
C GLN A 77 3.94 -9.38 7.90
N GLY A 78 4.76 -8.36 8.14
CA GLY A 78 5.90 -8.46 9.04
C GLY A 78 5.68 -7.89 10.43
N LEU A 79 4.61 -7.09 10.62
CA LEU A 79 4.28 -6.48 11.92
C LEU A 79 3.51 -7.42 12.84
N LYS A 80 2.89 -8.47 12.31
CA LYS A 80 2.06 -9.41 13.06
C LYS A 80 2.66 -10.80 13.02
N ALA A 81 2.47 -11.54 14.10
CA ALA A 81 2.72 -12.97 14.10
C ALA A 81 1.73 -13.66 13.13
N ASP A 82 2.26 -14.57 12.32
CA ASP A 82 1.45 -15.32 11.34
C ASP A 82 0.96 -16.64 11.96
N VAL A 83 0.22 -16.51 13.06
CA VAL A 83 -0.30 -17.63 13.86
C VAL A 83 -1.78 -17.41 14.18
N PRO A 84 -2.55 -18.49 14.41
CA PRO A 84 -3.88 -18.41 14.99
C PRO A 84 -3.85 -17.68 16.34
N ALA A 85 -4.92 -16.94 16.65
CA ALA A 85 -4.99 -16.11 17.86
C ALA A 85 -4.92 -16.91 19.19
N ASP A 86 -5.23 -18.20 19.14
CA ASP A 86 -5.28 -19.13 20.24
C ASP A 86 -4.01 -19.96 20.43
N MET A 87 -2.96 -19.71 19.64
CA MET A 87 -1.71 -20.45 19.75
C MET A 87 -0.93 -20.00 20.99
N PRO A 88 -0.67 -20.91 21.96
CA PRO A 88 -0.07 -20.53 23.26
C PRO A 88 1.42 -20.16 23.15
N VAL A 89 2.12 -20.64 22.13
CA VAL A 89 3.54 -20.36 21.89
C VAL A 89 3.74 -20.02 20.41
N ILE A 90 4.32 -18.85 20.13
CA ILE A 90 4.61 -18.41 18.77
C ILE A 90 5.97 -18.97 18.36
N PRO A 91 6.04 -19.83 17.33
CA PRO A 91 7.31 -20.32 16.79
C PRO A 91 8.21 -19.15 16.34
N PRO A 92 9.54 -19.25 16.49
CA PRO A 92 10.47 -18.18 16.11
C PRO A 92 10.36 -17.72 14.65
N ASP A 93 10.04 -18.61 13.72
CA ASP A 93 9.84 -18.33 12.30
C ASP A 93 8.48 -17.69 11.97
N MET A 94 7.56 -17.63 12.94
CA MET A 94 6.25 -16.99 12.85
C MET A 94 6.17 -15.67 13.61
N MET A 95 7.23 -15.30 14.33
CA MET A 95 7.28 -14.02 15.04
C MET A 95 7.37 -12.83 14.09
N PRO A 96 6.85 -11.65 14.49
CA PRO A 96 7.02 -10.43 13.74
C PRO A 96 8.50 -10.12 13.46
N PHE A 97 8.81 -9.64 12.27
CA PHE A 97 10.15 -9.23 11.88
C PHE A 97 10.25 -7.73 11.58
N PHE A 98 9.12 -7.04 11.49
CA PHE A 98 9.05 -5.59 11.46
C PHE A 98 8.59 -5.00 12.79
N LYS A 99 9.11 -3.81 13.10
CA LYS A 99 8.63 -2.92 14.14
C LYS A 99 8.11 -1.64 13.51
N GLU A 100 6.90 -1.23 13.85
CA GLU A 100 6.32 0.02 13.36
C GLU A 100 7.05 1.22 13.98
N LEU A 101 7.46 2.17 13.16
CA LEU A 101 8.09 3.43 13.57
C LEU A 101 7.11 4.60 13.56
N THR A 102 6.07 4.49 12.74
CA THR A 102 4.99 5.49 12.66
C THR A 102 3.71 4.87 13.23
N ARG A 103 3.06 5.51 14.18
CA ARG A 103 1.75 5.04 14.68
C ARG A 103 0.68 5.24 13.61
N GLY A 104 0.57 4.28 12.67
CA GLY A 104 -0.24 4.41 11.48
C GLY A 104 0.45 5.24 10.39
N ALA A 105 -0.31 5.97 9.59
CA ALA A 105 0.26 6.86 8.58
C ALA A 105 0.40 8.29 9.11
N ILE A 106 1.59 8.85 8.96
CA ILE A 106 1.84 10.28 9.19
C ILE A 106 1.32 11.05 7.96
N LYS A 107 0.64 12.16 8.21
CA LYS A 107 0.16 13.10 7.19
C LYS A 107 1.10 14.31 7.14
N ALA A 108 1.08 15.04 6.02
CA ALA A 108 1.76 16.31 5.91
C ALA A 108 1.23 17.31 6.96
N ALA A 109 2.12 18.16 7.47
CA ALA A 109 1.78 19.25 8.36
C ALA A 109 1.04 20.38 7.59
N GLU A 110 0.32 21.24 8.31
CA GLU A 110 -0.41 22.34 7.68
C GLU A 110 0.51 23.31 6.94
N GLU A 111 1.67 23.58 7.49
CA GLU A 111 2.71 24.43 6.87
C GLU A 111 3.22 23.82 5.55
N GLU A 112 3.42 22.51 5.53
CA GLU A 112 3.83 21.80 4.32
C GLU A 112 2.72 21.85 3.25
N ILE A 113 1.47 21.66 3.65
CA ILE A 113 0.31 21.75 2.74
C ILE A 113 0.17 23.17 2.17
N ALA A 114 0.43 24.20 2.98
CA ALA A 114 0.40 25.59 2.55
C ALA A 114 1.47 25.88 1.48
N MET A 115 2.67 25.32 1.64
CA MET A 115 3.76 25.46 0.66
C MET A 115 3.58 24.55 -0.57
N ASN A 116 3.04 23.35 -0.37
CA ASN A 116 2.82 22.37 -1.41
C ASN A 116 1.45 21.69 -1.26
N PRO A 117 0.40 22.21 -1.87
CA PRO A 117 -0.96 21.63 -1.76
C PRO A 117 -1.07 20.16 -2.19
N ARG A 118 -0.10 19.64 -2.96
CA ARG A 118 -0.07 18.22 -3.37
C ARG A 118 0.24 17.29 -2.20
N SER A 119 0.91 17.79 -1.14
CA SER A 119 1.23 17.01 0.05
C SER A 119 0.00 16.67 0.91
N ALA A 120 -1.15 17.32 0.71
CA ALA A 120 -2.38 17.09 1.48
C ALA A 120 -2.86 15.62 1.45
N SER A 121 -2.53 14.87 0.41
CA SER A 121 -2.90 13.45 0.27
C SER A 121 -1.81 12.49 0.73
N VAL A 122 -0.63 12.97 1.10
CA VAL A 122 0.51 12.15 1.52
C VAL A 122 0.20 11.30 2.75
N ARG A 123 0.66 10.07 2.70
CA ARG A 123 0.67 9.13 3.81
C ARG A 123 2.05 8.51 3.90
N LEU A 124 2.80 8.87 4.93
CA LEU A 124 4.12 8.30 5.22
C LEU A 124 3.98 7.17 6.23
N ARG A 125 4.56 6.01 5.89
CA ARG A 125 4.67 4.86 6.80
C ARG A 125 6.11 4.41 6.89
N ALA A 126 6.52 3.98 8.09
CA ALA A 126 7.87 3.49 8.32
C ALA A 126 7.87 2.26 9.23
N VAL A 127 8.72 1.30 8.87
CA VAL A 127 9.00 0.10 9.68
C VAL A 127 10.51 -0.12 9.75
N GLU A 128 10.95 -0.77 10.82
CA GLU A 128 12.32 -1.21 11.03
C GLU A 128 12.37 -2.75 10.99
N LEU A 129 13.35 -3.31 10.29
CA LEU A 129 13.62 -4.73 10.32
C LEU A 129 14.35 -5.07 11.61
N THR A 130 13.70 -5.76 12.55
CA THR A 130 14.24 -6.06 13.89
C THR A 130 14.94 -7.41 13.99
N ARG A 131 14.72 -8.28 13.01
CA ARG A 131 15.28 -9.64 12.92
C ARG A 131 15.31 -10.10 11.46
N PRO A 132 16.10 -11.11 11.11
CA PRO A 132 16.12 -11.66 9.76
C PRO A 132 14.71 -12.07 9.32
N ILE A 133 14.37 -11.76 8.08
CA ILE A 133 13.10 -12.20 7.48
C ILE A 133 13.12 -13.72 7.38
N PRO A 134 12.11 -14.43 7.93
CA PRO A 134 12.02 -15.89 7.85
C PRO A 134 12.05 -16.39 6.39
N GLU A 135 12.69 -17.53 6.15
CA GLU A 135 12.92 -18.07 4.80
C GLU A 135 11.65 -18.23 3.97
N ARG A 136 10.55 -18.64 4.60
CA ARG A 136 9.23 -18.74 3.95
C ARG A 136 8.73 -17.40 3.39
N TRP A 137 9.00 -16.30 4.09
CA TRP A 137 8.67 -14.96 3.63
C TRP A 137 9.65 -14.47 2.58
N ARG A 138 10.95 -14.74 2.74
CA ARG A 138 11.97 -14.40 1.73
C ARG A 138 11.64 -15.03 0.39
N LYS A 139 11.36 -16.34 0.36
CA LYS A 139 10.96 -17.05 -0.87
C LYS A 139 9.70 -16.46 -1.49
N ARG A 140 8.70 -16.13 -0.67
CA ARG A 140 7.48 -15.50 -1.13
C ARG A 140 7.73 -14.10 -1.69
N PHE A 141 8.63 -13.34 -1.10
CA PHE A 141 9.03 -12.01 -1.55
C PHE A 141 9.82 -12.06 -2.85
N ASP A 142 10.70 -13.05 -3.03
CA ASP A 142 11.48 -13.22 -4.25
C ASP A 142 10.62 -13.66 -5.45
N GLN A 143 9.56 -14.44 -5.21
CA GLN A 143 8.63 -14.87 -6.27
C GLN A 143 7.73 -13.74 -6.80
N GLY A 144 7.85 -12.54 -6.25
CA GLY A 144 6.95 -11.43 -6.49
C GLY A 144 5.60 -11.67 -5.81
N ASN A 145 5.09 -10.65 -5.15
CA ASN A 145 3.75 -10.72 -4.59
C ASN A 145 2.80 -10.77 -5.79
N ASP A 146 2.24 -11.92 -6.07
CA ASP A 146 1.28 -12.10 -7.16
C ASP A 146 -0.04 -11.40 -6.80
N TYR A 147 0.04 -10.06 -6.76
CA TYR A 147 -1.12 -9.18 -6.55
C TYR A 147 -2.19 -9.42 -7.63
N ALA A 148 -1.76 -9.88 -8.81
CA ALA A 148 -2.64 -10.31 -9.87
C ALA A 148 -3.43 -11.57 -9.48
N SER A 149 -2.87 -12.48 -8.69
CA SER A 149 -3.56 -13.68 -8.21
C SER A 149 -4.60 -13.37 -7.13
N MET A 150 -4.32 -12.42 -6.24
CA MET A 150 -5.27 -11.95 -5.23
C MET A 150 -6.48 -11.25 -5.86
N LYS A 151 -6.28 -10.50 -6.95
CA LYS A 151 -7.37 -9.84 -7.70
C LYS A 151 -8.31 -10.85 -8.38
N ARG A 152 -7.80 -12.03 -8.76
CA ARG A 152 -8.61 -13.10 -9.39
C ARG A 152 -9.45 -13.89 -8.39
N GLN A 153 -8.98 -14.05 -7.16
CA GLN A 153 -9.72 -14.77 -6.10
C GLN A 153 -10.87 -13.91 -5.52
N GLY A 154 -10.72 -12.59 -5.43
CA GLY A 154 -11.75 -11.67 -4.94
C GLY A 154 -12.92 -11.41 -5.91
N ARG A 155 -12.89 -11.94 -7.15
CA ARG A 155 -13.97 -11.82 -8.14
C ARG A 155 -14.87 -13.06 -8.24
N ARG A 156 -14.66 -14.07 -7.40
CA ARG A 156 -15.47 -15.32 -7.37
C ARG A 156 -16.28 -15.47 -6.07
N GLY A 157 -16.61 -14.36 -5.43
CA GLY A 157 -17.52 -14.32 -4.30
C GLY A 157 -18.67 -13.36 -4.55
#